data_2c6e8276663663f62e69125c95fa4e39
#
_entry.id   2c6e8276663663f62e69125c95fa4e39
#
_cell.length_a   1.000
_cell.length_b   1.000
_cell.length_c   1.000
_cell.angle_alpha   90.00
_cell.angle_beta   90.00
_cell.angle_gamma   90.00
#
_symmetry.space_group_name_H-M   'P 1'
#
loop_
_entity.id
_entity.type
_entity.pdbx_description
1 polymer ?
#
loop_
_entity_poly.entity_id
_entity_poly.type
_entity_poly.pdbx_seq_one_letter_code
_entity_poly.pdbx_strand_id
1 'polypeptide(L)'
;MKKIQYFLLSYEYFLYYFSLYNGDSMKDKSIWLDNYDSTKFPKLEENIECDILIIGGGITGISCGYFFKDCKKKIILVEANSIATGTTGKSTGKLTYLQDNMVNNIQTNYNSSIANLYIESQKEAIRIA
;
A
#
# COMPACT_ATOMS: atom_id res chain seq x y z
N MET A 1 -23.43 1.26 -9.89
CA MET A 1 -23.56 1.96 -8.59
C MET A 1 -23.62 1.05 -7.36
N LYS A 2 -24.05 -0.24 -7.41
CA LYS A 2 -24.11 -1.10 -6.20
C LYS A 2 -22.75 -1.67 -5.71
N LYS A 3 -21.72 -1.76 -6.56
CA LYS A 3 -20.40 -2.30 -6.17
C LYS A 3 -19.55 -1.35 -5.30
N ILE A 4 -19.76 -0.04 -5.42
CA ILE A 4 -19.00 0.96 -4.62
C ILE A 4 -19.48 0.96 -3.16
N GLN A 5 -20.76 0.71 -2.93
CA GLN A 5 -21.34 0.68 -1.58
C GLN A 5 -20.83 -0.49 -0.71
N TYR A 6 -20.53 -1.65 -1.32
CA TYR A 6 -19.93 -2.80 -0.61
C TYR A 6 -18.47 -2.58 -0.24
N PHE A 7 -17.72 -1.81 -1.04
CA PHE A 7 -16.33 -1.49 -0.74
C PHE A 7 -16.21 -0.47 0.41
N LEU A 8 -17.10 0.51 0.47
CA LEU A 8 -17.17 1.48 1.58
C LEU A 8 -17.57 0.81 2.92
N LEU A 9 -18.50 -0.15 2.90
CA LEU A 9 -18.88 -0.90 4.10
C LEU A 9 -17.74 -1.76 4.67
N SER A 10 -16.92 -2.38 3.82
CA SER A 10 -15.74 -3.13 4.28
C SER A 10 -14.64 -2.21 4.84
N TYR A 11 -14.53 -0.98 4.36
CA TYR A 11 -13.60 0.03 4.85
C TYR A 11 -14.02 0.60 6.21
N GLU A 12 -15.32 0.83 6.45
CA GLU A 12 -15.83 1.24 7.76
C GLU A 12 -15.64 0.16 8.83
N TYR A 13 -15.82 -1.11 8.51
CA TYR A 13 -15.52 -2.22 9.42
C TYR A 13 -14.02 -2.31 9.72
N PHE A 14 -13.15 -2.07 8.76
CA PHE A 14 -11.71 -2.04 8.98
C PHE A 14 -11.30 -0.86 9.89
N LEU A 15 -11.88 0.33 9.71
CA LEU A 15 -11.63 1.49 10.58
C LEU A 15 -12.21 1.29 11.98
N TYR A 16 -13.36 0.63 12.11
CA TYR A 16 -13.96 0.30 13.41
C TYR A 16 -13.09 -0.69 14.21
N TYR A 17 -12.59 -1.76 13.58
CA TYR A 17 -11.66 -2.70 14.21
C TYR A 17 -10.33 -2.04 14.57
N PHE A 18 -9.82 -1.15 13.72
CA PHE A 18 -8.59 -0.40 13.99
C PHE A 18 -8.76 0.62 15.13
N SER A 19 -9.92 1.23 15.26
CA SER A 19 -10.27 2.15 16.36
C SER A 19 -10.41 1.45 17.71
N LEU A 20 -10.92 0.22 17.76
CA LEU A 20 -11.02 -0.56 18.98
C LEU A 20 -9.66 -1.04 19.53
N TYR A 21 -8.63 -1.15 18.68
CA TYR A 21 -7.28 -1.56 19.10
C TYR A 21 -6.39 -0.40 19.54
N ASN A 22 -6.81 0.84 19.35
CA ASN A 22 -6.09 2.04 19.80
C ASN A 22 -6.55 2.52 21.18
N GLY A 23 -6.69 1.58 22.13
CA GLY A 23 -6.78 1.88 23.54
C GLY A 23 -5.44 2.46 24.04
N ASP A 24 -5.49 3.69 24.45
CA ASP A 24 -4.52 4.51 25.18
C ASP A 24 -3.16 3.90 25.57
N SER A 25 -2.18 4.73 25.35
CA SER A 25 -0.81 4.73 25.86
C SER A 25 0.25 3.97 25.05
N MET A 26 0.78 4.63 24.12
CA MET A 26 2.19 5.00 23.94
C MET A 26 2.24 5.99 22.79
N LYS A 27 2.79 7.17 23.04
CA LYS A 27 3.07 8.16 22.00
C LYS A 27 4.27 7.72 21.15
N ASP A 28 4.24 6.48 20.67
CA ASP A 28 5.24 5.95 19.76
C ASP A 28 4.93 6.46 18.36
N LYS A 29 5.32 7.69 18.13
CA LYS A 29 5.27 8.29 16.82
C LYS A 29 6.33 7.61 15.96
N SER A 30 5.92 7.09 14.81
CA SER A 30 6.87 6.52 13.87
C SER A 30 7.94 7.53 13.49
N ILE A 31 9.21 7.11 13.48
CA ILE A 31 10.35 7.94 13.07
C ILE A 31 10.18 8.52 11.66
N TRP A 32 9.45 7.83 10.79
CA TRP A 32 9.14 8.27 9.43
C TRP A 32 8.10 9.39 9.39
N LEU A 33 7.26 9.49 10.42
CA LEU A 33 6.19 10.48 10.52
C LEU A 33 6.56 11.65 11.43
N ASP A 34 7.66 11.56 12.19
CA ASP A 34 8.05 12.57 13.15
C ASP A 34 8.51 13.88 12.47
N ASN A 35 9.26 13.76 11.39
CA ASN A 35 9.73 14.88 10.57
C ASN A 35 9.03 14.93 9.18
N TYR A 36 7.85 14.31 9.06
CA TYR A 36 7.13 14.27 7.80
C TYR A 36 6.46 15.62 7.52
N ASP A 37 7.01 16.33 6.57
CA ASP A 37 6.35 17.49 5.98
C ASP A 37 5.39 16.99 4.89
N SER A 38 4.10 16.93 5.24
CA SER A 38 3.10 16.38 4.35
C SER A 38 2.89 17.30 3.15
N THR A 39 3.32 16.87 1.97
CA THR A 39 2.90 17.51 0.72
C THR A 39 1.37 17.49 0.66
N LYS A 40 0.77 18.67 0.65
CA LYS A 40 -0.67 18.81 0.55
C LYS A 40 -1.08 18.74 -0.91
N PHE A 41 -1.83 17.71 -1.25
CA PHE A 41 -2.48 17.59 -2.55
C PHE A 41 -3.89 18.19 -2.49
N PRO A 42 -4.42 18.72 -3.61
CA PRO A 42 -5.79 19.23 -3.65
C PRO A 42 -6.79 18.12 -3.40
N LYS A 43 -7.93 18.47 -2.80
CA LYS A 43 -9.06 17.55 -2.70
C LYS A 43 -9.66 17.31 -4.09
N LEU A 44 -10.15 16.09 -4.28
CA LEU A 44 -10.93 15.75 -5.47
C LEU A 44 -12.37 16.26 -5.26
N GLU A 45 -12.71 17.38 -5.90
CA GLU A 45 -14.00 18.05 -5.77
C GLU A 45 -14.89 17.90 -7.00
N GLU A 46 -14.35 17.36 -8.08
CA GLU A 46 -15.06 17.20 -9.35
C GLU A 46 -14.77 15.82 -10.00
N ASN A 47 -15.61 15.47 -10.98
CA ASN A 47 -15.39 14.27 -11.75
C ASN A 47 -14.19 14.46 -12.69
N ILE A 48 -13.22 13.57 -12.61
CA ILE A 48 -12.03 13.59 -13.45
C ILE A 48 -11.96 12.28 -14.25
N GLU A 49 -11.75 12.41 -15.56
CA GLU A 49 -11.47 11.26 -16.41
C GLU A 49 -9.97 10.93 -16.39
N CYS A 50 -9.64 9.65 -16.32
CA CYS A 50 -8.27 9.17 -16.38
C CYS A 50 -8.21 7.80 -17.09
N ASP A 51 -7.01 7.46 -17.58
CA ASP A 51 -6.75 6.14 -18.16
C ASP A 51 -6.49 5.10 -17.06
N ILE A 52 -5.83 5.50 -15.97
CA ILE A 52 -5.46 4.64 -14.85
C ILE A 52 -5.79 5.36 -13.54
N LEU A 53 -6.60 4.72 -12.72
CA LEU A 53 -6.91 5.19 -11.36
C LEU A 53 -6.22 4.28 -10.34
N ILE A 54 -5.38 4.87 -9.49
CA ILE A 54 -4.73 4.21 -8.35
C ILE A 54 -5.45 4.66 -7.09
N ILE A 55 -6.00 3.72 -6.32
CA ILE A 55 -6.71 3.99 -5.08
C ILE A 55 -5.84 3.58 -3.91
N GLY A 56 -5.45 4.55 -3.09
CA GLY A 56 -4.59 4.39 -1.93
C GLY A 56 -3.16 4.85 -2.17
N GLY A 57 -2.69 5.78 -1.35
CA GLY A 57 -1.34 6.38 -1.39
C GLY A 57 -0.34 5.72 -0.46
N GLY A 58 -0.48 4.41 -0.19
CA GLY A 58 0.54 3.62 0.49
C GLY A 58 1.66 3.20 -0.45
N ILE A 59 2.62 2.38 0.05
CA ILE A 59 3.78 1.94 -0.72
C ILE A 59 3.40 1.28 -2.05
N THR A 60 2.35 0.47 -2.07
CA THR A 60 1.89 -0.20 -3.28
C THR A 60 1.41 0.79 -4.34
N GLY A 61 0.53 1.73 -3.94
CA GLY A 61 0.00 2.73 -4.89
C GLY A 61 1.06 3.67 -5.41
N ILE A 62 1.99 4.11 -4.54
CA ILE A 62 3.13 4.96 -4.94
C ILE A 62 4.04 4.21 -5.91
N SER A 63 4.36 2.94 -5.63
CA SER A 63 5.17 2.10 -6.51
C SER A 63 4.50 1.91 -7.87
N CYS A 64 3.19 1.63 -7.90
CA CYS A 64 2.44 1.56 -9.16
C CYS A 64 2.55 2.87 -9.95
N GLY A 65 2.33 4.02 -9.31
CA GLY A 65 2.46 5.32 -9.94
C GLY A 65 3.87 5.56 -10.49
N TYR A 66 4.90 5.16 -9.75
CA TYR A 66 6.29 5.27 -10.19
C TYR A 66 6.57 4.43 -11.44
N PHE A 67 6.12 3.18 -11.48
CA PHE A 67 6.32 2.30 -12.64
C PHE A 67 5.55 2.75 -13.88
N PHE A 68 4.44 3.46 -13.69
CA PHE A 68 3.66 4.01 -14.80
C PHE A 68 4.05 5.41 -15.21
N LYS A 69 5.03 6.06 -14.54
CA LYS A 69 5.39 7.49 -14.79
C LYS A 69 5.74 7.81 -16.24
N ASP A 70 6.33 6.85 -16.97
CA ASP A 70 6.78 7.03 -18.35
C ASP A 70 5.73 6.55 -19.39
N CYS A 71 4.60 6.00 -18.94
CA CYS A 71 3.52 5.66 -19.84
C CYS A 71 2.80 6.95 -20.29
N LYS A 72 2.47 7.03 -21.58
CA LYS A 72 1.73 8.17 -22.14
C LYS A 72 0.22 8.09 -21.79
N LYS A 73 -0.07 7.91 -20.50
CA LYS A 73 -1.43 7.75 -19.96
C LYS A 73 -1.67 8.75 -18.85
N LYS A 74 -2.90 9.24 -18.75
CA LYS A 74 -3.31 10.08 -17.63
C LYS A 74 -3.54 9.21 -16.40
N ILE A 75 -2.65 9.31 -15.42
CA ILE A 75 -2.71 8.55 -14.18
C ILE A 75 -3.17 9.46 -13.05
N ILE A 76 -4.12 8.98 -12.26
CA ILE A 76 -4.56 9.67 -11.04
C ILE A 76 -4.40 8.71 -9.87
N LEU A 77 -3.76 9.19 -8.80
CA LEU A 77 -3.71 8.52 -7.52
C LEU A 77 -4.60 9.29 -6.54
N VAL A 78 -5.50 8.58 -5.89
CA VAL A 78 -6.38 9.14 -4.84
C VAL A 78 -6.07 8.49 -3.50
N GLU A 79 -6.00 9.31 -2.44
CA GLU A 79 -5.75 8.89 -1.08
C GLU A 79 -6.77 9.57 -0.16
N ALA A 80 -7.31 8.79 0.79
CA ALA A 80 -8.34 9.30 1.70
C ALA A 80 -7.80 10.28 2.75
N ASN A 81 -6.56 10.11 3.15
CA ASN A 81 -5.90 10.93 4.19
C ASN A 81 -4.68 11.66 3.62
N SER A 82 -3.50 11.23 4.03
CA SER A 82 -2.21 11.74 3.53
C SER A 82 -1.38 10.59 2.99
N ILE A 83 -0.58 10.89 1.96
CA ILE A 83 0.29 9.90 1.32
C ILE A 83 1.22 9.26 2.37
N ALA A 84 1.34 7.94 2.34
CA ALA A 84 2.22 7.12 3.18
C ALA A 84 1.99 7.21 4.71
N THR A 85 0.94 7.84 5.21
CA THR A 85 0.69 7.99 6.66
C THR A 85 0.02 6.80 7.32
N GLY A 86 -0.49 5.84 6.55
CA GLY A 86 -1.07 4.59 7.06
C GLY A 86 -0.01 3.58 7.49
N THR A 87 -0.22 2.32 7.15
CA THR A 87 0.71 1.20 7.44
C THR A 87 2.11 1.47 6.91
N THR A 88 2.24 2.11 5.75
CA THR A 88 3.53 2.48 5.14
C THR A 88 4.37 3.35 6.08
N GLY A 89 3.80 4.41 6.63
CA GLY A 89 4.50 5.31 7.55
C GLY A 89 4.76 4.72 8.94
N LYS A 90 4.21 3.56 9.23
CA LYS A 90 4.42 2.80 10.48
C LYS A 90 5.25 1.53 10.26
N SER A 91 5.73 1.32 9.05
CA SER A 91 6.59 0.18 8.71
C SER A 91 7.98 0.34 9.31
N THR A 92 8.67 -0.77 9.53
CA THR A 92 10.09 -0.76 9.90
C THR A 92 11.01 -0.30 8.77
N GLY A 93 10.50 -0.18 7.54
CA GLY A 93 11.28 0.21 6.35
C GLY A 93 12.32 -0.83 5.91
N LYS A 94 12.26 -2.06 6.43
CA LYS A 94 13.22 -3.10 6.13
C LYS A 94 12.97 -3.68 4.73
N LEU A 95 13.96 -3.58 3.86
CA LEU A 95 13.98 -4.28 2.58
C LEU A 95 14.55 -5.69 2.78
N THR A 96 13.75 -6.71 2.50
CA THR A 96 14.15 -8.11 2.65
C THR A 96 13.30 -9.04 1.80
N TYR A 97 13.90 -10.08 1.27
CA TYR A 97 13.18 -11.22 0.66
C TYR A 97 13.02 -12.40 1.63
N LEU A 98 13.55 -12.28 2.85
CA LEU A 98 13.39 -13.28 3.90
C LEU A 98 12.05 -13.03 4.60
N GLN A 99 11.02 -13.78 4.21
CA GLN A 99 9.66 -13.65 4.69
C GLN A 99 9.23 -14.91 5.44
N ASP A 100 9.89 -15.18 6.55
CA ASP A 100 9.61 -16.32 7.43
C ASP A 100 9.35 -17.63 6.64
N ASN A 101 8.24 -18.31 6.89
CA ASN A 101 7.87 -19.58 6.26
C ASN A 101 7.14 -19.43 4.91
N MET A 102 7.06 -18.22 4.31
CA MET A 102 6.26 -18.01 3.10
C MET A 102 6.66 -18.89 1.93
N VAL A 103 7.97 -19.02 1.68
CA VAL A 103 8.50 -19.87 0.60
C VAL A 103 8.12 -21.35 0.81
N ASN A 104 8.26 -21.83 2.05
CA ASN A 104 7.91 -23.20 2.39
C ASN A 104 6.39 -23.43 2.24
N ASN A 105 5.56 -22.47 2.66
CA ASN A 105 4.12 -22.54 2.49
C ASN A 105 3.71 -22.60 1.02
N ILE A 106 4.34 -21.78 0.17
CA ILE A 106 4.09 -21.80 -1.28
C ILE A 106 4.52 -23.13 -1.87
N GLN A 107 5.69 -23.64 -1.50
CA GLN A 107 6.18 -24.91 -2.00
C GLN A 107 5.28 -26.09 -1.62
N THR A 108 4.78 -26.09 -0.38
CA THR A 108 3.90 -27.14 0.15
C THR A 108 2.50 -27.10 -0.47
N ASN A 109 1.91 -25.90 -0.61
CA ASN A 109 0.54 -25.77 -1.09
C ASN A 109 0.42 -25.76 -2.63
N TYR A 110 1.50 -25.50 -3.34
CA TYR A 110 1.53 -25.45 -4.80
C TYR A 110 2.64 -26.37 -5.35
N ASN A 111 3.84 -25.84 -5.57
CA ASN A 111 5.01 -26.61 -6.01
C ASN A 111 6.30 -25.75 -5.96
N SER A 112 7.44 -26.40 -6.16
CA SER A 112 8.75 -25.74 -6.18
C SER A 112 8.92 -24.70 -7.29
N SER A 113 8.26 -24.86 -8.44
CA SER A 113 8.36 -23.91 -9.55
C SER A 113 7.74 -22.57 -9.16
N ILE A 114 6.56 -22.58 -8.53
CA ILE A 114 5.90 -21.36 -8.06
C ILE A 114 6.66 -20.72 -6.91
N ALA A 115 7.23 -21.53 -5.99
CA ALA A 115 8.10 -21.02 -4.94
C ALA A 115 9.34 -20.32 -5.50
N ASN A 116 9.96 -20.86 -6.53
CA ASN A 116 11.10 -20.22 -7.20
C ASN A 116 10.71 -18.91 -7.89
N LEU A 117 9.59 -18.86 -8.60
CA LEU A 117 9.08 -17.62 -9.19
C LEU A 117 8.83 -16.55 -8.13
N TYR A 118 8.29 -16.94 -6.99
CA TYR A 118 8.10 -16.02 -5.87
C TYR A 118 9.45 -15.46 -5.38
N ILE A 119 10.45 -16.31 -5.15
CA ILE A 119 11.80 -15.88 -4.72
C ILE A 119 12.41 -14.90 -5.73
N GLU A 120 12.36 -15.21 -7.02
CA GLU A 120 12.92 -14.35 -8.05
C GLU A 120 12.19 -13.01 -8.15
N SER A 121 10.86 -12.99 -7.98
CA SER A 121 10.09 -11.73 -7.93
C SER A 121 10.50 -10.85 -6.75
N GLN A 122 10.77 -11.44 -5.57
CA GLN A 122 11.22 -10.70 -4.40
C GLN A 122 12.65 -10.14 -4.56
N LYS A 123 13.55 -10.92 -5.15
CA LYS A 123 14.91 -10.47 -5.47
C LYS A 123 14.88 -9.29 -6.47
N GLU A 124 14.07 -9.39 -7.50
CA GLU A 124 13.92 -8.33 -8.50
C GLU A 124 13.32 -7.06 -7.88
N ALA A 125 12.32 -7.19 -7.01
CA ALA A 125 11.76 -6.06 -6.29
C ALA A 125 12.81 -5.30 -5.47
N ILE A 126 13.70 -6.02 -4.76
CA ILE A 126 14.80 -5.41 -4.00
C ILE A 126 15.83 -4.76 -4.93
N ARG A 127 16.11 -5.36 -6.09
CA ARG A 127 17.05 -4.78 -7.06
C ARG A 127 16.56 -3.44 -7.64
N ILE A 128 15.25 -3.26 -7.74
CA ILE A 128 14.61 -2.06 -8.28
C ILE A 128 14.47 -0.97 -7.22
N ALA A 129 14.31 -1.34 -5.95
CA ALA A 129 14.16 -0.41 -4.81
C ALA A 129 15.48 0.29 -4.45
#